data_4d1b4d044cedf2d1e0a4d9805e78affa
#
_entry.id   4d1b4d044cedf2d1e0a4d9805e78affa
#
_cell.length_a   1.000
_cell.length_b   1.000
_cell.length_c   1.000
_cell.angle_alpha   90.00
_cell.angle_beta   90.00
_cell.angle_gamma   90.00
#
_symmetry.space_group_name_H-M   'P 1'
#
loop_
_entity.id
_entity.type
_entity.pdbx_description
1 polymer ?
#
loop_
_entity_poly.entity_id
_entity_poly.type
_entity_poly.pdbx_seq_one_letter_code
_entity_poly.pdbx_strand_id
1 'polypeptide(L)'
;LSLLLLLPTLAFAADQAPPKPIESCKVQIPYGEPSVKNGNPVICRSAYILEHDPVAKIPNWVAWTLTPEHAIGCVARDDAFAADASLPADKRATPADYAGSGYDQGHLANNADMSWDAAVARESFYMSNMSPQLPNVNRGTWKNLESAERAWVYQTKHAHTIYAGNIFSTTTKTIGPDKVFVPTDLFKIVIDDVTKKSYAFLFPNKEGIDADFTKYQVTVADVEKATGITFPVPDAKNLKNPTIAADLKTLADDKKKQCKG
;
A
#
# COMPACT_ATOMS: atom_id res chain seq x y z
N LEU A 1 1.40 -43.63 -35.75
CA LEU A 1 2.08 -42.59 -34.96
C LEU A 1 1.13 -41.41 -34.83
N SER A 2 0.35 -41.38 -33.72
CA SER A 2 -0.59 -40.27 -33.43
C SER A 2 0.18 -39.16 -32.73
N LEU A 3 0.28 -38.01 -33.38
CA LEU A 3 0.88 -36.81 -32.85
C LEU A 3 -0.17 -36.11 -31.97
N LEU A 4 -0.01 -36.25 -30.63
CA LEU A 4 -0.83 -35.50 -29.66
C LEU A 4 -0.33 -34.04 -29.67
N LEU A 5 -1.10 -33.14 -30.29
CA LEU A 5 -0.92 -31.70 -30.13
C LEU A 5 -1.32 -31.32 -28.71
N LEU A 6 -0.35 -31.05 -27.84
CA LEU A 6 -0.56 -30.32 -26.61
C LEU A 6 -0.87 -28.87 -26.94
N LEU A 7 -2.16 -28.52 -26.89
CA LEU A 7 -2.59 -27.11 -26.89
C LEU A 7 -2.12 -26.50 -25.55
N PRO A 8 -1.44 -25.33 -25.58
CA PRO A 8 -1.13 -24.63 -24.34
C PRO A 8 -2.45 -24.24 -23.69
N THR A 9 -2.68 -24.71 -22.46
CA THR A 9 -3.74 -24.18 -21.61
C THR A 9 -3.41 -22.72 -21.35
N LEU A 10 -4.11 -21.81 -22.06
CA LEU A 10 -4.21 -20.42 -21.67
C LEU A 10 -4.82 -20.41 -20.26
N ALA A 11 -3.98 -20.23 -19.24
CA ALA A 11 -4.45 -19.88 -17.92
C ALA A 11 -5.22 -18.58 -18.08
N PHE A 12 -6.55 -18.65 -18.01
CA PHE A 12 -7.40 -17.48 -17.93
C PHE A 12 -6.91 -16.68 -16.72
N ALA A 13 -6.38 -15.48 -16.95
CA ALA A 13 -6.22 -14.51 -15.91
C ALA A 13 -7.59 -14.41 -15.23
N ALA A 14 -7.66 -14.76 -13.93
CA ALA A 14 -8.87 -14.61 -13.15
C ALA A 14 -9.43 -13.21 -13.42
N ASP A 15 -10.73 -13.14 -13.63
CA ASP A 15 -11.49 -11.98 -14.09
C ASP A 15 -11.18 -10.75 -13.20
N GLN A 16 -10.14 -10.01 -13.58
CA GLN A 16 -9.72 -8.82 -12.84
C GLN A 16 -10.61 -7.68 -13.29
N ALA A 17 -11.26 -7.03 -12.33
CA ALA A 17 -12.04 -5.84 -12.63
C ALA A 17 -11.13 -4.76 -13.27
N PRO A 18 -11.59 -4.10 -14.34
CA PRO A 18 -10.85 -3.00 -14.95
C PRO A 18 -10.70 -1.84 -13.96
N PRO A 19 -9.68 -0.97 -14.13
CA PRO A 19 -9.58 0.26 -13.36
C PRO A 19 -10.85 1.09 -13.49
N LYS A 20 -11.22 1.77 -12.41
CA LYS A 20 -12.36 2.70 -12.39
C LYS A 20 -11.94 4.05 -12.99
N PRO A 21 -12.90 4.87 -13.44
CA PRO A 21 -12.61 6.27 -13.78
C PRO A 21 -11.98 6.99 -12.59
N ILE A 22 -10.98 7.84 -12.83
CA ILE A 22 -10.24 8.57 -11.76
C ILE A 22 -11.18 9.36 -10.86
N GLU A 23 -12.24 9.94 -11.43
CA GLU A 23 -13.27 10.66 -10.67
C GLU A 23 -13.90 9.83 -9.55
N SER A 24 -13.98 8.50 -9.71
CA SER A 24 -14.51 7.59 -8.67
C SER A 24 -13.59 7.48 -7.46
N CYS A 25 -12.30 7.82 -7.61
CA CYS A 25 -11.31 7.74 -6.55
C CYS A 25 -11.15 9.03 -5.73
N LYS A 26 -11.92 10.08 -6.01
CA LYS A 26 -11.87 11.33 -5.22
C LYS A 26 -12.16 11.12 -3.74
N VAL A 27 -12.94 10.10 -3.41
CA VAL A 27 -13.23 9.74 -2.01
C VAL A 27 -12.00 9.17 -1.27
N GLN A 28 -11.04 8.59 -1.98
CA GLN A 28 -9.79 8.08 -1.42
C GLN A 28 -8.72 9.17 -1.29
N ILE A 29 -8.89 10.29 -1.96
CA ILE A 29 -7.97 11.42 -1.98
C ILE A 29 -8.70 12.76 -1.78
N PRO A 30 -9.40 12.95 -0.66
CA PRO A 30 -10.24 14.13 -0.44
C PRO A 30 -9.46 15.46 -0.47
N TYR A 31 -8.14 15.40 -0.31
CA TYR A 31 -7.25 16.57 -0.42
C TYR A 31 -6.66 16.78 -1.81
N GLY A 32 -6.90 15.85 -2.74
CA GLY A 32 -6.35 15.87 -4.10
C GLY A 32 -5.27 14.83 -4.35
N GLU A 33 -4.82 14.77 -5.59
CA GLU A 33 -3.74 13.85 -6.00
C GLU A 33 -2.37 14.43 -5.62
N PRO A 34 -1.41 13.58 -5.17
CA PRO A 34 -0.01 13.97 -5.14
C PRO A 34 0.47 14.40 -6.54
N SER A 35 1.50 15.23 -6.61
CA SER A 35 2.06 15.62 -7.90
C SER A 35 2.59 14.38 -8.64
N VAL A 36 2.17 14.22 -9.89
CA VAL A 36 2.63 13.13 -10.76
C VAL A 36 3.90 13.56 -11.48
N LYS A 37 4.92 12.69 -11.47
CA LYS A 37 6.14 12.90 -12.26
C LYS A 37 6.06 12.10 -13.55
N ASN A 38 6.64 12.67 -14.62
CA ASN A 38 6.90 11.97 -15.87
C ASN A 38 5.67 11.46 -16.63
N GLY A 39 4.44 11.88 -16.28
CA GLY A 39 3.22 11.40 -16.94
C GLY A 39 2.95 9.90 -16.69
N ASN A 40 3.39 9.37 -15.58
CA ASN A 40 3.12 7.99 -15.17
C ASN A 40 1.61 7.72 -15.07
N PRO A 41 1.15 6.49 -15.36
CA PRO A 41 -0.27 6.16 -15.27
C PRO A 41 -0.76 6.19 -13.83
N VAL A 42 -1.91 6.85 -13.63
CA VAL A 42 -2.67 6.81 -12.38
C VAL A 42 -3.79 5.78 -12.54
N ILE A 43 -3.92 4.89 -11.58
CA ILE A 43 -4.87 3.78 -11.59
C ILE A 43 -5.80 3.89 -10.40
N CYS A 44 -7.10 3.96 -10.66
CA CYS A 44 -8.15 3.98 -9.65
C CYS A 44 -8.71 2.56 -9.44
N ARG A 45 -8.70 2.09 -8.21
CA ARG A 45 -9.29 0.82 -7.77
C ARG A 45 -10.51 1.07 -6.87
N SER A 46 -11.15 0.02 -6.40
CA SER A 46 -12.38 0.15 -5.60
C SER A 46 -12.18 0.92 -4.30
N ALA A 47 -11.02 0.80 -3.66
CA ALA A 47 -10.76 1.43 -2.37
C ALA A 47 -9.40 2.14 -2.27
N TYR A 48 -8.63 2.19 -3.34
CA TYR A 48 -7.36 2.91 -3.39
C TYR A 48 -7.07 3.45 -4.79
N ILE A 49 -6.18 4.42 -4.87
CA ILE A 49 -5.64 5.00 -6.11
C ILE A 49 -4.13 4.98 -6.03
N LEU A 50 -3.45 4.80 -7.16
CA LEU A 50 -2.00 4.75 -7.21
C LEU A 50 -1.43 5.41 -8.47
N GLU A 51 -0.20 5.92 -8.37
CA GLU A 51 0.64 6.24 -9.52
C GLU A 51 1.65 5.12 -9.74
N HIS A 52 1.58 4.45 -10.89
CA HIS A 52 2.46 3.35 -11.24
C HIS A 52 3.69 3.83 -12.01
N ASP A 53 4.88 3.48 -11.54
CA ASP A 53 6.11 3.71 -12.30
C ASP A 53 6.38 2.52 -13.26
N PRO A 54 6.25 2.71 -14.59
CA PRO A 54 6.41 1.63 -15.55
C PRO A 54 7.87 1.16 -15.73
N VAL A 55 8.85 1.92 -15.21
CA VAL A 55 10.27 1.53 -15.21
C VAL A 55 10.59 0.74 -13.96
N ALA A 56 10.18 1.23 -12.80
CA ALA A 56 10.33 0.52 -11.53
C ALA A 56 9.40 -0.70 -11.41
N LYS A 57 8.27 -0.71 -12.14
CA LYS A 57 7.19 -1.72 -12.14
C LYS A 57 6.46 -1.87 -10.80
N ILE A 58 6.59 -0.87 -9.96
CA ILE A 58 5.89 -0.71 -8.68
C ILE A 58 5.42 0.74 -8.54
N PRO A 59 4.49 1.05 -7.63
CA PRO A 59 3.96 2.41 -7.54
C PRO A 59 4.98 3.37 -6.90
N ASN A 60 4.96 4.64 -7.35
CA ASN A 60 5.61 5.72 -6.62
C ASN A 60 4.84 6.05 -5.35
N TRP A 61 3.51 6.09 -5.45
CA TRP A 61 2.63 6.26 -4.30
C TRP A 61 1.31 5.51 -4.49
N VAL A 62 0.69 5.15 -3.38
CA VAL A 62 -0.68 4.63 -3.26
C VAL A 62 -1.40 5.46 -2.22
N ALA A 63 -2.68 5.77 -2.43
CA ALA A 63 -3.51 6.53 -1.50
C ALA A 63 -4.86 5.85 -1.27
N TRP A 64 -5.35 5.92 -0.03
CA TRP A 64 -6.67 5.43 0.36
C TRP A 64 -7.21 6.18 1.57
N THR A 65 -8.51 6.10 1.79
CA THR A 65 -9.14 6.55 3.02
C THR A 65 -9.60 5.35 3.85
N LEU A 66 -9.11 5.26 5.07
CA LEU A 66 -9.56 4.29 6.06
C LEU A 66 -10.64 4.94 6.94
N THR A 67 -11.87 4.44 6.87
CA THR A 67 -12.98 4.94 7.68
C THR A 67 -13.20 4.10 8.94
N PRO A 68 -13.89 4.61 9.96
CA PRO A 68 -14.23 3.84 11.17
C PRO A 68 -14.98 2.53 10.88
N GLU A 69 -15.83 2.53 9.86
CA GLU A 69 -16.62 1.37 9.43
C GLU A 69 -15.73 0.30 8.81
N HIS A 70 -14.63 0.70 8.17
CA HIS A 70 -13.68 -0.18 7.50
C HIS A 70 -12.49 -0.60 8.39
N ALA A 71 -12.35 -0.01 9.58
CA ALA A 71 -11.27 -0.36 10.51
C ALA A 71 -11.36 -1.82 11.02
N ILE A 72 -12.56 -2.40 10.98
CA ILE A 72 -12.80 -3.82 11.21
C ILE A 72 -13.41 -4.43 9.94
N GLY A 73 -12.61 -5.24 9.25
CA GLY A 73 -13.10 -6.07 8.14
C GLY A 73 -13.07 -7.55 8.52
N CYS A 74 -14.08 -8.31 8.06
CA CYS A 74 -14.25 -9.72 8.40
C CYS A 74 -13.90 -10.68 7.26
N VAL A 75 -13.56 -10.17 6.09
CA VAL A 75 -13.10 -11.01 4.98
C VAL A 75 -11.77 -11.64 5.37
N ALA A 76 -11.72 -12.98 5.29
CA ALA A 76 -10.48 -13.71 5.55
C ALA A 76 -9.42 -13.34 4.50
N ARG A 77 -8.17 -13.29 4.94
CA ARG A 77 -7.06 -13.07 4.02
C ARG A 77 -6.92 -14.29 3.09
N ASP A 78 -6.94 -14.00 1.79
CA ASP A 78 -6.64 -14.97 0.74
C ASP A 78 -5.45 -14.40 -0.05
N ASP A 79 -4.28 -14.99 0.06
CA ASP A 79 -3.03 -14.51 -0.57
C ASP A 79 -3.08 -14.60 -2.10
N ALA A 80 -4.10 -13.98 -2.70
CA ALA A 80 -4.42 -13.99 -4.12
C ALA A 80 -3.53 -13.04 -4.94
N PHE A 81 -2.22 -13.04 -4.71
CA PHE A 81 -1.29 -12.19 -5.45
C PHE A 81 -1.35 -12.44 -6.95
N ALA A 82 -1.56 -11.39 -7.71
CA ALA A 82 -1.71 -11.45 -9.15
C ALA A 82 -1.09 -10.23 -9.85
N ALA A 83 -0.49 -10.46 -11.01
CA ALA A 83 -0.07 -9.37 -11.88
C ALA A 83 -1.28 -8.50 -12.24
N ASP A 84 -1.13 -7.17 -12.22
CA ASP A 84 -2.21 -6.26 -12.59
C ASP A 84 -2.40 -6.26 -14.11
N ALA A 85 -3.49 -6.88 -14.58
CA ALA A 85 -3.76 -7.02 -16.00
C ALA A 85 -4.10 -5.71 -16.72
N SER A 86 -4.39 -4.64 -15.99
CA SER A 86 -4.61 -3.31 -16.57
C SER A 86 -3.33 -2.63 -17.06
N LEU A 87 -2.18 -3.15 -16.65
CA LEU A 87 -0.86 -2.66 -17.06
C LEU A 87 -0.26 -3.54 -18.17
N PRO A 88 0.51 -2.97 -19.11
CA PRO A 88 1.26 -3.75 -20.09
C PRO A 88 2.18 -4.78 -19.43
N ALA A 89 2.31 -5.96 -20.03
CA ALA A 89 3.06 -7.07 -19.45
C ALA A 89 4.54 -6.74 -19.17
N ASP A 90 5.17 -5.94 -20.03
CA ASP A 90 6.55 -5.48 -19.90
C ASP A 90 6.73 -4.32 -18.90
N LYS A 91 5.65 -3.77 -18.35
CA LYS A 91 5.61 -2.60 -17.46
C LYS A 91 5.06 -2.90 -16.06
N ARG A 92 4.84 -4.16 -15.74
CA ARG A 92 4.27 -4.59 -14.46
C ARG A 92 5.12 -5.66 -13.78
N ALA A 93 5.03 -5.74 -12.46
CA ALA A 93 5.58 -6.85 -11.69
C ALA A 93 4.62 -8.05 -11.71
N THR A 94 5.19 -9.22 -11.45
CA THR A 94 4.47 -10.49 -11.29
C THR A 94 4.86 -11.14 -9.96
N PRO A 95 4.07 -12.09 -9.42
CA PRO A 95 4.49 -12.86 -8.24
C PRO A 95 5.82 -13.60 -8.43
N ALA A 96 6.15 -13.99 -9.67
CA ALA A 96 7.41 -14.67 -9.99
C ALA A 96 8.66 -13.81 -9.73
N ASP A 97 8.54 -12.49 -9.80
CA ASP A 97 9.66 -11.59 -9.53
C ASP A 97 10.11 -11.62 -8.07
N TYR A 98 9.19 -11.94 -7.18
CA TYR A 98 9.46 -12.00 -5.74
C TYR A 98 9.89 -13.39 -5.27
N ALA A 99 9.62 -14.42 -6.05
CA ALA A 99 9.95 -15.80 -5.69
C ALA A 99 11.48 -15.98 -5.51
N GLY A 100 11.91 -16.38 -4.31
CA GLY A 100 13.33 -16.58 -3.98
C GLY A 100 14.16 -15.30 -3.91
N SER A 101 13.57 -14.12 -4.02
CA SER A 101 14.27 -12.82 -4.03
C SER A 101 14.83 -12.41 -2.66
N GLY A 102 14.29 -12.96 -1.58
CA GLY A 102 14.55 -12.52 -0.20
C GLY A 102 13.67 -11.33 0.25
N TYR A 103 12.79 -10.83 -0.62
CA TYR A 103 11.85 -9.77 -0.33
C TYR A 103 10.43 -10.30 -0.24
N ASP A 104 9.63 -9.75 0.68
CA ASP A 104 8.20 -9.96 0.75
C ASP A 104 7.48 -9.13 -0.32
N GLN A 105 6.32 -9.61 -0.77
CA GLN A 105 5.32 -8.84 -1.50
C GLN A 105 4.63 -7.90 -0.50
N GLY A 106 5.29 -6.80 -0.16
CA GLY A 106 4.82 -5.86 0.85
C GLY A 106 3.70 -4.97 0.30
N HIS A 107 2.53 -5.01 0.93
CA HIS A 107 1.43 -4.12 0.57
C HIS A 107 1.77 -2.67 0.89
N LEU A 108 1.37 -1.74 0.02
CA LEU A 108 1.31 -0.31 0.35
C LEU A 108 -0.06 0.03 0.94
N ALA A 109 -1.16 -0.13 0.18
CA ALA A 109 -2.51 -0.16 0.75
C ALA A 109 -2.77 -1.57 1.30
N ASN A 110 -2.79 -1.72 2.63
CA ASN A 110 -2.76 -3.03 3.26
C ASN A 110 -4.10 -3.78 3.18
N ASN A 111 -4.05 -5.10 3.07
CA ASN A 111 -5.24 -5.95 2.94
C ASN A 111 -6.20 -5.83 4.13
N ALA A 112 -5.70 -5.59 5.35
CA ALA A 112 -6.56 -5.51 6.52
C ALA A 112 -7.49 -4.28 6.50
N ASP A 113 -7.07 -3.17 5.84
CA ASP A 113 -7.89 -1.97 5.62
C ASP A 113 -8.92 -2.19 4.51
N MET A 114 -8.74 -3.22 3.68
CA MET A 114 -9.60 -3.58 2.55
C MET A 114 -10.51 -4.77 2.86
N SER A 115 -10.38 -5.39 4.04
CA SER A 115 -11.06 -6.65 4.39
C SER A 115 -12.55 -6.51 4.79
N TRP A 116 -13.16 -5.39 4.48
CA TRP A 116 -14.60 -5.14 4.67
C TRP A 116 -15.46 -5.63 3.50
N ASP A 117 -14.86 -5.85 2.32
CA ASP A 117 -15.51 -6.42 1.13
C ASP A 117 -14.55 -7.39 0.43
N ALA A 118 -15.07 -8.52 -0.09
CA ALA A 118 -14.25 -9.57 -0.66
C ALA A 118 -13.57 -9.16 -1.98
N ALA A 119 -14.24 -8.39 -2.83
CA ALA A 119 -13.67 -7.91 -4.09
C ALA A 119 -12.59 -6.85 -3.83
N VAL A 120 -12.83 -5.94 -2.88
CA VAL A 120 -11.88 -4.92 -2.44
C VAL A 120 -10.64 -5.56 -1.80
N ALA A 121 -10.84 -6.56 -0.93
CA ALA A 121 -9.74 -7.32 -0.34
C ALA A 121 -8.88 -7.99 -1.43
N ARG A 122 -9.52 -8.56 -2.45
CA ARG A 122 -8.83 -9.21 -3.57
C ARG A 122 -8.04 -8.21 -4.42
N GLU A 123 -8.58 -7.03 -4.70
CA GLU A 123 -7.87 -5.97 -5.44
C GLU A 123 -6.59 -5.53 -4.73
N SER A 124 -6.55 -5.57 -3.39
CA SER A 124 -5.35 -5.20 -2.63
C SER A 124 -4.13 -6.07 -2.95
N PHE A 125 -4.32 -7.29 -3.47
CA PHE A 125 -3.26 -8.24 -3.84
C PHE A 125 -2.71 -8.05 -5.27
N TYR A 126 -3.15 -7.05 -6.02
CA TYR A 126 -2.52 -6.75 -7.30
C TYR A 126 -1.08 -6.29 -7.12
N MET A 127 -0.17 -6.82 -7.96
CA MET A 127 1.25 -6.50 -7.86
C MET A 127 1.54 -5.01 -8.07
N SER A 128 0.61 -4.25 -8.67
CA SER A 128 0.67 -2.79 -8.76
C SER A 128 0.52 -2.07 -7.41
N ASN A 129 0.08 -2.77 -6.35
CA ASN A 129 0.01 -2.28 -4.97
C ASN A 129 1.18 -2.80 -4.10
N MET A 130 2.11 -3.55 -4.68
CA MET A 130 3.19 -4.20 -3.93
C MET A 130 4.50 -3.43 -4.03
N SER A 131 5.31 -3.59 -3.00
CA SER A 131 6.68 -3.12 -2.93
C SER A 131 7.59 -4.25 -2.45
N PRO A 132 8.80 -4.43 -3.01
CA PRO A 132 9.80 -5.32 -2.44
C PRO A 132 10.25 -4.82 -1.08
N GLN A 133 9.77 -5.44 0.00
CA GLN A 133 10.09 -5.08 1.37
C GLN A 133 10.89 -6.21 2.02
N LEU A 134 11.93 -5.88 2.76
CA LEU A 134 12.59 -6.88 3.59
C LEU A 134 11.64 -7.42 4.67
N PRO A 135 11.70 -8.72 5.02
CA PRO A 135 10.78 -9.34 5.98
C PRO A 135 10.71 -8.64 7.34
N ASN A 136 11.85 -8.16 7.86
CA ASN A 136 11.90 -7.43 9.12
C ASN A 136 11.21 -6.05 9.04
N VAL A 137 11.19 -5.42 7.88
CA VAL A 137 10.46 -4.17 7.63
C VAL A 137 8.98 -4.45 7.49
N ASN A 138 8.60 -5.32 6.53
CA ASN A 138 7.21 -5.65 6.21
C ASN A 138 6.45 -6.24 7.41
N ARG A 139 7.02 -7.24 8.05
CA ARG A 139 6.39 -7.99 9.16
C ARG A 139 6.61 -7.33 10.53
N GLY A 140 7.49 -6.32 10.60
CA GLY A 140 7.87 -5.57 11.79
C GLY A 140 7.27 -4.17 11.83
N THR A 141 8.12 -3.15 11.65
CA THR A 141 7.76 -1.74 11.86
C THR A 141 6.63 -1.25 10.95
N TRP A 142 6.61 -1.67 9.67
CA TRP A 142 5.54 -1.32 8.73
C TRP A 142 4.18 -1.84 9.20
N LYS A 143 4.09 -3.16 9.50
CA LYS A 143 2.88 -3.79 10.04
C LYS A 143 2.44 -3.16 11.37
N ASN A 144 3.39 -2.77 12.23
CA ASN A 144 3.08 -2.15 13.52
C ASN A 144 2.39 -0.80 13.33
N LEU A 145 2.88 0.03 12.39
CA LEU A 145 2.21 1.29 12.03
C LEU A 145 0.81 1.04 11.46
N GLU A 146 0.65 0.11 10.50
CA GLU A 146 -0.67 -0.24 9.94
C GLU A 146 -1.67 -0.68 11.02
N SER A 147 -1.20 -1.43 12.01
CA SER A 147 -2.05 -1.85 13.13
C SER A 147 -2.44 -0.67 14.03
N ALA A 148 -1.51 0.26 14.26
CA ALA A 148 -1.77 1.48 15.02
C ALA A 148 -2.76 2.40 14.29
N GLU A 149 -2.62 2.58 12.98
CA GLU A 149 -3.53 3.38 12.15
C GLU A 149 -4.97 2.89 12.27
N ARG A 150 -5.20 1.58 12.13
CA ARG A 150 -6.54 1.00 12.31
C ARG A 150 -7.09 1.23 13.72
N ALA A 151 -6.24 1.07 14.73
CA ALA A 151 -6.65 1.31 16.12
C ALA A 151 -7.01 2.77 16.37
N TRP A 152 -6.25 3.72 15.82
CA TRP A 152 -6.56 5.16 15.92
C TRP A 152 -7.89 5.50 15.26
N VAL A 153 -8.12 5.06 14.02
CA VAL A 153 -9.40 5.25 13.32
C VAL A 153 -10.56 4.64 14.13
N TYR A 154 -10.37 3.43 14.64
CA TYR A 154 -11.40 2.74 15.42
C TYR A 154 -11.72 3.45 16.75
N GLN A 155 -10.71 3.93 17.47
CA GLN A 155 -10.85 4.61 18.75
C GLN A 155 -11.42 6.01 18.62
N THR A 156 -10.88 6.80 17.69
CA THR A 156 -11.28 8.22 17.52
C THR A 156 -12.59 8.38 16.77
N LYS A 157 -12.97 7.39 15.96
CA LYS A 157 -14.04 7.48 14.97
C LYS A 157 -13.77 8.54 13.90
N HIS A 158 -12.50 8.88 13.69
CA HIS A 158 -12.06 9.76 12.62
C HIS A 158 -11.59 8.91 11.44
N ALA A 159 -12.01 9.27 10.24
CA ALA A 159 -11.40 8.71 9.03
C ALA A 159 -9.98 9.25 8.87
N HIS A 160 -9.10 8.42 8.28
CA HIS A 160 -7.74 8.82 7.94
C HIS A 160 -7.51 8.68 6.44
N THR A 161 -7.00 9.73 5.81
CA THR A 161 -6.44 9.67 4.46
C THR A 161 -4.97 9.31 4.56
N ILE A 162 -4.55 8.28 3.81
CA ILE A 162 -3.22 7.71 3.91
C ILE A 162 -2.56 7.73 2.54
N TYR A 163 -1.32 8.20 2.48
CA TYR A 163 -0.41 8.07 1.33
C TYR A 163 0.75 7.18 1.74
N ALA A 164 1.10 6.20 0.93
CA ALA A 164 2.25 5.32 1.15
C ALA A 164 2.99 5.10 -0.18
N GLY A 165 4.29 4.85 -0.13
CA GLY A 165 5.02 4.62 -1.38
C GLY A 165 6.50 4.34 -1.21
N ASN A 166 7.20 4.43 -2.33
CA ASN A 166 8.57 4.00 -2.50
C ASN A 166 9.51 5.18 -2.74
N ILE A 167 10.74 5.05 -2.25
CA ILE A 167 11.85 5.96 -2.51
C ILE A 167 12.98 5.15 -3.13
N PHE A 168 13.52 5.65 -4.25
CA PHE A 168 14.58 5.00 -4.98
C PHE A 168 15.87 5.83 -4.94
N SER A 169 17.02 5.14 -4.89
CA SER A 169 18.31 5.77 -5.13
C SER A 169 18.68 5.69 -6.61
N THR A 170 19.73 6.44 -6.99
CA THR A 170 20.28 6.41 -8.36
C THR A 170 20.87 5.04 -8.74
N THR A 171 21.21 4.20 -7.75
CA THR A 171 21.71 2.83 -7.93
C THR A 171 20.71 1.85 -7.35
N THR A 172 19.63 1.60 -8.08
CA THR A 172 18.55 0.76 -7.59
C THR A 172 18.82 -0.72 -7.87
N LYS A 173 18.81 -1.54 -6.82
CA LYS A 173 18.77 -2.99 -6.93
C LYS A 173 17.48 -3.45 -7.58
N THR A 174 17.50 -4.54 -8.32
CA THR A 174 16.30 -5.16 -8.92
C THR A 174 16.14 -6.61 -8.49
N ILE A 175 14.90 -7.11 -8.52
CA ILE A 175 14.55 -8.50 -8.28
C ILE A 175 13.79 -9.09 -9.47
N GLY A 176 13.81 -10.40 -9.56
CA GLY A 176 13.05 -11.19 -10.51
C GLY A 176 13.43 -11.02 -11.98
N PRO A 177 12.79 -11.81 -12.86
CA PRO A 177 13.04 -11.78 -14.30
C PRO A 177 12.66 -10.44 -14.94
N ASP A 178 11.63 -9.76 -14.40
CA ASP A 178 11.15 -8.48 -14.89
C ASP A 178 11.96 -7.28 -14.38
N LYS A 179 12.97 -7.51 -13.53
CA LYS A 179 13.83 -6.47 -12.95
C LYS A 179 13.06 -5.40 -12.18
N VAL A 180 12.16 -5.84 -11.31
CA VAL A 180 11.38 -4.96 -10.42
C VAL A 180 12.32 -4.22 -9.47
N PHE A 181 12.19 -2.91 -9.36
CA PHE A 181 13.06 -2.09 -8.51
C PHE A 181 12.81 -2.37 -7.03
N VAL A 182 13.90 -2.40 -6.25
CA VAL A 182 13.85 -2.48 -4.78
C VAL A 182 14.01 -1.08 -4.22
N PRO A 183 13.03 -0.54 -3.50
CA PRO A 183 13.18 0.78 -2.88
C PRO A 183 14.23 0.75 -1.77
N THR A 184 14.96 1.86 -1.62
CA THR A 184 15.87 2.06 -0.50
C THR A 184 15.14 2.38 0.77
N ASP A 185 14.01 3.08 0.64
CA ASP A 185 13.17 3.50 1.74
C ASP A 185 11.69 3.44 1.33
N LEU A 186 10.85 3.37 2.33
CA LEU A 186 9.39 3.43 2.21
C LEU A 186 8.89 4.64 2.97
N PHE A 187 7.84 5.27 2.50
CA PHE A 187 7.20 6.35 3.26
C PHE A 187 5.73 6.06 3.53
N LYS A 188 5.22 6.71 4.58
CA LYS A 188 3.80 6.78 4.85
C LYS A 188 3.44 8.15 5.42
N ILE A 189 2.35 8.75 4.92
CA ILE A 189 1.74 9.98 5.45
C ILE A 189 0.33 9.62 5.86
N VAL A 190 -0.03 9.92 7.10
CA VAL A 190 -1.36 9.66 7.69
C VAL A 190 -1.97 11.00 8.06
N ILE A 191 -3.17 11.28 7.56
CA ILE A 191 -3.92 12.51 7.84
C ILE A 191 -5.18 12.13 8.60
N ASP A 192 -5.36 12.66 9.80
CA ASP A 192 -6.65 12.61 10.51
C ASP A 192 -7.61 13.60 9.85
N ASP A 193 -8.66 13.11 9.20
CA ASP A 193 -9.55 13.91 8.37
C ASP A 193 -10.46 14.86 9.17
N VAL A 194 -10.57 14.66 10.48
CA VAL A 194 -11.32 15.53 11.38
C VAL A 194 -10.42 16.65 11.93
N THR A 195 -9.28 16.28 12.53
CA THR A 195 -8.36 17.23 13.15
C THR A 195 -7.45 17.93 12.16
N LYS A 196 -7.38 17.44 10.91
CA LYS A 196 -6.48 17.90 9.84
C LYS A 196 -4.99 17.77 10.17
N LYS A 197 -4.65 16.99 11.18
CA LYS A 197 -3.27 16.72 11.57
C LYS A 197 -2.65 15.66 10.67
N SER A 198 -1.40 15.87 10.27
CA SER A 198 -0.64 14.94 9.44
C SER A 198 0.56 14.37 10.20
N TYR A 199 0.81 13.08 9.99
CA TYR A 199 1.95 12.34 10.54
C TYR A 199 2.69 11.68 9.38
N ALA A 200 4.00 11.79 9.33
CA ALA A 200 4.81 11.24 8.26
C ALA A 200 5.93 10.36 8.80
N PHE A 201 6.28 9.32 8.05
CA PHE A 201 7.28 8.32 8.42
C PHE A 201 8.16 7.99 7.22
N LEU A 202 9.46 7.75 7.48
CA LEU A 202 10.42 7.22 6.51
C LEU A 202 11.07 5.96 7.09
N PHE A 203 10.88 4.83 6.44
CA PHE A 203 11.39 3.53 6.86
C PHE A 203 12.50 3.07 5.93
N PRO A 204 13.76 2.96 6.41
CA PRO A 204 14.80 2.32 5.61
C PRO A 204 14.45 0.87 5.29
N ASN A 205 14.51 0.48 4.02
CA ASN A 205 14.28 -0.90 3.60
C ASN A 205 15.58 -1.73 3.75
N LYS A 206 16.00 -1.91 5.00
CA LYS A 206 17.25 -2.60 5.37
C LYS A 206 17.07 -3.52 6.58
N GLU A 207 18.02 -4.43 6.75
CA GLU A 207 18.05 -5.29 7.95
C GLU A 207 18.33 -4.50 9.22
N GLY A 208 17.88 -5.05 10.36
CA GLY A 208 18.20 -4.55 11.69
C GLY A 208 17.50 -3.25 12.08
N ILE A 209 16.45 -2.82 11.37
CA ILE A 209 15.66 -1.67 11.81
C ILE A 209 14.81 -2.02 13.05
N ASP A 210 14.51 -1.00 13.84
CA ASP A 210 13.70 -1.15 15.05
C ASP A 210 12.24 -1.42 14.68
N ALA A 211 11.55 -2.25 15.45
CA ALA A 211 10.14 -2.53 15.26
C ALA A 211 9.23 -1.38 15.75
N ASP A 212 9.75 -0.46 16.54
CA ASP A 212 9.06 0.75 17.00
C ASP A 212 9.01 1.78 15.86
N PHE A 213 7.86 1.88 15.22
CA PHE A 213 7.66 2.81 14.09
C PHE A 213 7.82 4.29 14.47
N THR A 214 7.65 4.66 15.75
CA THR A 214 7.75 6.06 16.20
C THR A 214 9.15 6.63 16.02
N LYS A 215 10.18 5.77 15.95
CA LYS A 215 11.57 6.16 15.68
C LYS A 215 11.82 6.65 14.25
N TYR A 216 10.87 6.38 13.34
CA TYR A 216 10.97 6.72 11.91
C TYR A 216 10.07 7.90 11.54
N GLN A 217 9.53 8.58 12.54
CA GLN A 217 8.71 9.75 12.30
C GLN A 217 9.55 10.92 11.80
N VAL A 218 9.06 11.53 10.74
CA VAL A 218 9.65 12.68 10.04
C VAL A 218 8.59 13.73 9.77
N THR A 219 8.95 14.77 9.03
CA THR A 219 7.99 15.76 8.54
C THR A 219 7.45 15.37 7.15
N VAL A 220 6.28 15.89 6.77
CA VAL A 220 5.80 15.73 5.38
C VAL A 220 6.82 16.34 4.40
N ALA A 221 7.43 17.48 4.75
CA ALA A 221 8.47 18.11 3.94
C ALA A 221 9.71 17.21 3.74
N ASP A 222 10.07 16.37 4.73
CA ASP A 222 11.16 15.41 4.57
C ASP A 222 10.78 14.32 3.56
N VAL A 223 9.51 13.86 3.59
CA VAL A 223 8.99 12.90 2.59
C VAL A 223 8.97 13.53 1.20
N GLU A 224 8.48 14.75 1.06
CA GLU A 224 8.46 15.49 -0.22
C GLU A 224 9.87 15.69 -0.77
N LYS A 225 10.81 16.03 0.08
CA LYS A 225 12.23 16.16 -0.30
C LYS A 225 12.83 14.85 -0.76
N ALA A 226 12.52 13.74 -0.07
CA ALA A 226 13.06 12.42 -0.37
C ALA A 226 12.45 11.83 -1.65
N THR A 227 11.15 12.02 -1.88
CA THR A 227 10.43 11.53 -3.05
C THR A 227 10.51 12.48 -4.24
N GLY A 228 10.60 13.79 -3.95
CA GLY A 228 10.38 14.88 -4.89
C GLY A 228 8.93 14.93 -5.40
N ILE A 229 7.97 14.37 -4.66
CA ILE A 229 6.53 14.42 -4.88
C ILE A 229 5.95 15.42 -3.88
N THR A 230 5.07 16.31 -4.32
CA THR A 230 4.29 17.18 -3.42
C THR A 230 3.00 16.50 -3.04
N PHE A 231 2.71 16.46 -1.75
CA PHE A 231 1.50 15.83 -1.22
C PHE A 231 0.48 16.89 -0.79
N PRO A 232 -0.81 16.74 -1.18
CA PRO A 232 -1.87 17.69 -0.83
C PRO A 232 -2.31 17.48 0.62
N VAL A 233 -1.51 17.92 1.59
CA VAL A 233 -1.83 17.82 3.01
C VAL A 233 -2.43 19.11 3.54
N PRO A 234 -3.49 19.06 4.36
CA PRO A 234 -4.20 20.26 4.82
C PRO A 234 -3.39 21.10 5.83
N ASP A 235 -2.54 20.47 6.62
CA ASP A 235 -1.64 21.12 7.56
C ASP A 235 -0.23 20.56 7.40
N ALA A 236 0.62 21.31 6.71
CA ALA A 236 2.03 20.97 6.55
C ALA A 236 2.85 21.16 7.83
N LYS A 237 2.22 21.60 8.95
CA LYS A 237 2.92 21.75 10.23
C LYS A 237 3.20 20.38 10.81
N ASN A 238 4.47 20.11 10.90
CA ASN A 238 5.12 18.93 11.41
C ASN A 238 4.70 18.60 12.83
N LEU A 239 3.70 17.77 13.00
CA LEU A 239 3.34 17.24 14.31
C LEU A 239 4.25 16.07 14.62
N LYS A 240 5.04 16.22 15.67
CA LYS A 240 5.76 15.11 16.27
C LYS A 240 4.79 14.32 17.13
N ASN A 241 4.73 13.02 16.89
CA ASN A 241 4.03 11.98 17.62
C ASN A 241 2.48 12.07 17.59
N PRO A 242 1.82 11.05 17.06
CA PRO A 242 0.44 10.81 17.43
C PRO A 242 0.41 10.60 18.94
N THR A 243 -0.28 11.50 19.64
CA THR A 243 -0.40 11.47 21.10
C THR A 243 -1.37 10.40 21.60
N ILE A 244 -1.98 9.66 20.68
CA ILE A 244 -2.96 8.62 20.98
C ILE A 244 -2.25 7.28 21.01
N ALA A 245 -2.20 6.64 22.17
CA ALA A 245 -1.78 5.26 22.25
C ALA A 245 -2.76 4.37 21.49
N ALA A 246 -2.25 3.53 20.59
CA ALA A 246 -3.08 2.60 19.83
C ALA A 246 -3.56 1.45 20.72
N ASP A 247 -4.86 1.36 20.98
CA ASP A 247 -5.45 0.22 21.69
C ASP A 247 -5.71 -0.96 20.76
N LEU A 248 -4.63 -1.66 20.44
CA LEU A 248 -4.67 -2.85 19.58
C LEU A 248 -5.50 -3.98 20.19
N LYS A 249 -5.58 -4.04 21.53
CA LYS A 249 -6.31 -5.10 22.24
C LYS A 249 -7.81 -4.94 22.01
N THR A 250 -8.35 -3.75 22.28
CA THR A 250 -9.78 -3.47 22.06
C THR A 250 -10.17 -3.70 20.60
N LEU A 251 -9.38 -3.21 19.63
CA LEU A 251 -9.63 -3.46 18.22
C LEU A 251 -9.69 -4.97 17.90
N ALA A 252 -8.73 -5.76 18.43
CA ALA A 252 -8.69 -7.21 18.18
C ALA A 252 -9.86 -7.96 18.83
N ASP A 253 -10.24 -7.58 20.03
CA ASP A 253 -11.34 -8.22 20.76
C ASP A 253 -12.70 -7.90 20.09
N ASP A 254 -12.91 -6.68 19.64
CA ASP A 254 -14.14 -6.30 18.96
C ASP A 254 -14.21 -6.89 17.54
N LYS A 255 -13.09 -7.00 16.83
CA LYS A 255 -13.02 -7.77 15.58
C LYS A 255 -13.45 -9.21 15.79
N LYS A 256 -12.98 -9.88 16.85
CA LYS A 256 -13.39 -11.26 17.16
C LYS A 256 -14.88 -11.39 17.45
N LYS A 257 -15.50 -10.38 18.08
CA LYS A 257 -16.94 -10.37 18.33
C LYS A 257 -17.72 -10.16 17.04
N GLN A 258 -17.33 -9.17 16.23
CA GLN A 258 -18.02 -8.78 15.00
C GLN A 258 -17.94 -9.87 13.93
N CYS A 259 -16.79 -10.55 13.80
CA CYS A 259 -16.51 -11.50 12.73
C CYS A 259 -16.81 -12.97 13.11
N LYS A 260 -17.54 -13.23 14.19
CA LYS A 260 -17.97 -14.57 14.63
C LYS A 260 -19.33 -14.99 14.08
N GLY A 261 -19.93 -14.19 13.19
CA GLY A 261 -21.22 -14.46 12.57
C GLY A 261 -21.14 -15.44 11.40
#